data_7b6c24dabf6d43352399889393e650c9
#
_entry.id   7b6c24dabf6d43352399889393e650c9
#
_cell.length_a   1.000
_cell.length_b   1.000
_cell.length_c   1.000
_cell.angle_alpha   90.00
_cell.angle_beta   90.00
_cell.angle_gamma   90.00
#
_symmetry.space_group_name_H-M   'P 1'
#
loop_
_entity.id
_entity.type
_entity.pdbx_description
1 polymer ?
#
loop_
_entity_poly.entity_id
_entity_poly.type
_entity_poly.pdbx_seq_one_letter_code
_entity_poly.pdbx_strand_id
1 'polypeptide(L)'
;MKKACLTKQGLLKPLNIFLGQEIDRIQKVLKLVSETLNDLKLAIDGTIIMNSQLKQALDSLYDARVPDNWVKISWQSPTLGLWYTELLTRVAQFATWLYDGRPNVFWLTGFFNPQGFLTAIRQEITRAHQGWALDSVRLQPEVMKQMKEDINSQPAEGVYIHGLFIEGAGWDRKNIRLAESQAKLIYQAMPCIHVSATNASDDPDPRLYRCPVYKK
;
A
#
# COMPACT_ATOMS: atom_id res chain seq x y z
N MET A 1 -15.32 3.36 -15.11
CA MET A 1 -13.98 3.57 -14.53
C MET A 1 -13.11 4.55 -15.32
N LYS A 2 -12.91 4.44 -16.65
CA LYS A 2 -12.01 5.34 -17.40
C LYS A 2 -12.34 6.85 -17.34
N LYS A 3 -13.60 7.25 -17.16
CA LYS A 3 -14.01 8.68 -17.11
C LYS A 3 -13.64 9.41 -15.81
N ALA A 4 -13.51 8.72 -14.67
CA ALA A 4 -13.17 9.32 -13.38
C ALA A 4 -11.65 9.68 -13.25
N CYS A 5 -10.82 9.15 -14.16
CA CYS A 5 -9.37 9.33 -14.12
C CYS A 5 -8.87 10.57 -14.87
N LEU A 6 -9.76 11.34 -15.52
CA LEU A 6 -9.37 12.50 -16.31
C LEU A 6 -9.49 13.79 -15.51
N THR A 7 -8.53 14.71 -15.67
CA THR A 7 -8.66 16.10 -15.21
C THR A 7 -9.77 16.79 -16.03
N LYS A 8 -10.22 17.99 -15.58
CA LYS A 8 -11.12 18.85 -16.35
C LYS A 8 -10.57 19.18 -17.77
N GLN A 9 -9.27 19.05 -17.97
CA GLN A 9 -8.55 19.27 -19.23
C GLN A 9 -8.26 17.97 -20.01
N GLY A 10 -8.82 16.81 -19.61
CA GLY A 10 -8.62 15.54 -20.29
C GLY A 10 -7.26 14.85 -20.01
N LEU A 11 -6.42 15.41 -19.15
CA LEU A 11 -5.14 14.81 -18.78
C LEU A 11 -5.30 13.80 -17.63
N LEU A 12 -4.66 12.66 -17.73
CA LEU A 12 -4.63 11.67 -16.65
C LEU A 12 -3.73 12.17 -15.50
N LYS A 13 -4.31 12.23 -14.28
CA LYS A 13 -3.51 12.50 -13.07
C LYS A 13 -2.65 11.28 -12.74
N PRO A 14 -1.37 11.44 -12.36
CA PRO A 14 -0.48 10.32 -12.05
C PRO A 14 -1.05 9.37 -11.00
N LEU A 15 -1.61 9.89 -9.90
CA LEU A 15 -2.23 9.09 -8.86
C LEU A 15 -3.48 8.32 -9.34
N ASN A 16 -4.24 8.86 -10.29
CA ASN A 16 -5.40 8.15 -10.84
C ASN A 16 -4.97 7.00 -11.77
N ILE A 17 -3.86 7.16 -12.50
CA ILE A 17 -3.26 6.07 -13.29
C ILE A 17 -2.79 4.97 -12.35
N PHE A 18 -2.08 5.34 -11.28
CA PHE A 18 -1.62 4.41 -10.25
C PHE A 18 -2.80 3.65 -9.62
N LEU A 19 -3.85 4.36 -9.18
CA LEU A 19 -5.06 3.73 -8.62
C LEU A 19 -5.68 2.72 -9.59
N GLY A 20 -5.78 3.05 -10.88
CA GLY A 20 -6.27 2.13 -11.90
C GLY A 20 -5.47 0.85 -11.97
N GLN A 21 -4.14 0.93 -11.92
CA GLN A 21 -3.25 -0.23 -11.93
C GLN A 21 -3.40 -1.12 -10.67
N GLU A 22 -3.55 -0.51 -9.50
CA GLU A 22 -3.76 -1.22 -8.25
C GLU A 22 -5.14 -1.91 -8.22
N ILE A 23 -6.18 -1.25 -8.74
CA ILE A 23 -7.52 -1.83 -8.88
C ILE A 23 -7.49 -3.03 -9.84
N ASP A 24 -6.81 -2.94 -10.97
CA ASP A 24 -6.69 -4.06 -11.90
C ASP A 24 -5.99 -5.27 -11.27
N ARG A 25 -5.02 -5.03 -10.38
CA ARG A 25 -4.34 -6.11 -9.64
C ARG A 25 -5.24 -6.74 -8.59
N ILE A 26 -5.89 -5.93 -7.73
CA ILE A 26 -6.77 -6.48 -6.70
C ILE A 26 -7.97 -7.22 -7.30
N GLN A 27 -8.50 -6.77 -8.44
CA GLN A 27 -9.57 -7.46 -9.14
C GLN A 27 -9.15 -8.86 -9.64
N LYS A 28 -7.90 -9.02 -10.09
CA LYS A 28 -7.37 -10.34 -10.45
C LYS A 28 -7.29 -11.28 -9.24
N VAL A 29 -6.87 -10.77 -8.09
CA VAL A 29 -6.87 -11.54 -6.84
C VAL A 29 -8.28 -11.97 -6.46
N LEU A 30 -9.22 -11.03 -6.41
CA LEU A 30 -10.62 -11.31 -6.05
C LEU A 30 -11.27 -12.31 -7.00
N LYS A 31 -11.00 -12.20 -8.31
CA LYS A 31 -11.48 -13.14 -9.30
C LYS A 31 -10.95 -14.54 -9.06
N LEU A 32 -9.64 -14.70 -8.89
CA LEU A 32 -9.04 -16.02 -8.64
C LEU A 32 -9.56 -16.65 -7.35
N VAL A 33 -9.68 -15.87 -6.28
CA VAL A 33 -10.23 -16.33 -4.99
C VAL A 33 -11.67 -16.82 -5.17
N SER A 34 -12.51 -16.02 -5.82
CA SER A 34 -13.92 -16.37 -6.08
C SER A 34 -14.05 -17.64 -6.94
N GLU A 35 -13.28 -17.75 -8.01
CA GLU A 35 -13.26 -18.93 -8.90
C GLU A 35 -12.80 -20.18 -8.10
N THR A 36 -11.70 -20.09 -7.37
CA THR A 36 -11.19 -21.22 -6.56
C THR A 36 -12.23 -21.69 -5.54
N LEU A 37 -12.88 -20.76 -4.82
CA LEU A 37 -13.88 -21.13 -3.80
C LEU A 37 -15.14 -21.72 -4.42
N ASN A 38 -15.60 -21.22 -5.57
CA ASN A 38 -16.73 -21.78 -6.29
C ASN A 38 -16.42 -23.19 -6.81
N ASP A 39 -15.23 -23.38 -7.42
CA ASP A 39 -14.82 -24.70 -7.91
C ASP A 39 -14.65 -25.71 -6.76
N LEU A 40 -14.09 -25.29 -5.62
CA LEU A 40 -14.01 -26.13 -4.42
C LEU A 40 -15.39 -26.56 -3.93
N LYS A 41 -16.36 -25.63 -3.90
CA LYS A 41 -17.74 -25.94 -3.53
C LYS A 41 -18.34 -26.99 -4.47
N LEU A 42 -18.22 -26.78 -5.79
CA LEU A 42 -18.72 -27.74 -6.78
C LEU A 42 -18.03 -29.10 -6.73
N ALA A 43 -16.72 -29.13 -6.41
CA ALA A 43 -15.97 -30.37 -6.27
C ALA A 43 -16.35 -31.15 -4.99
N ILE A 44 -16.61 -30.45 -3.88
CA ILE A 44 -17.10 -31.06 -2.62
C ILE A 44 -18.52 -31.61 -2.82
N ASP A 45 -19.37 -30.90 -3.55
CA ASP A 45 -20.73 -31.35 -3.90
C ASP A 45 -20.74 -32.49 -4.95
N GLY A 46 -19.56 -32.89 -5.49
CA GLY A 46 -19.45 -33.93 -6.51
C GLY A 46 -19.85 -33.52 -7.93
N THR A 47 -20.10 -32.24 -8.17
CA THR A 47 -20.52 -31.72 -9.49
C THR A 47 -19.35 -31.66 -10.46
N ILE A 48 -18.14 -31.40 -9.99
CA ILE A 48 -16.90 -31.43 -10.79
C ILE A 48 -15.86 -32.32 -10.14
N ILE A 49 -14.87 -32.76 -10.93
CA ILE A 49 -13.79 -33.62 -10.45
C ILE A 49 -12.79 -32.81 -9.62
N MET A 50 -12.48 -33.30 -8.43
CA MET A 50 -11.41 -32.76 -7.58
C MET A 50 -10.04 -33.00 -8.24
N ASN A 51 -9.49 -32.00 -8.89
CA ASN A 51 -8.15 -32.07 -9.46
C ASN A 51 -7.07 -31.76 -8.40
N SER A 52 -5.78 -31.94 -8.75
CA SER A 52 -4.66 -31.72 -7.83
C SER A 52 -4.54 -30.29 -7.32
N GLN A 53 -4.87 -29.30 -8.13
CA GLN A 53 -4.82 -27.88 -7.74
C GLN A 53 -5.91 -27.54 -6.73
N LEU A 54 -7.15 -28.02 -6.95
CA LEU A 54 -8.24 -27.85 -6.00
C LEU A 54 -7.98 -28.59 -4.70
N LYS A 55 -7.40 -29.79 -4.76
CA LYS A 55 -7.01 -30.52 -3.57
C LYS A 55 -5.97 -29.76 -2.76
N GLN A 56 -4.91 -29.26 -3.39
CA GLN A 56 -3.89 -28.43 -2.73
C GLN A 56 -4.49 -27.18 -2.10
N ALA A 57 -5.40 -26.51 -2.78
CA ALA A 57 -6.10 -25.33 -2.24
C ALA A 57 -6.95 -25.70 -1.03
N LEU A 58 -7.70 -26.81 -1.09
CA LEU A 58 -8.50 -27.32 0.03
C LEU A 58 -7.63 -27.63 1.25
N ASP A 59 -6.53 -28.36 1.05
CA ASP A 59 -5.60 -28.71 2.13
C ASP A 59 -4.97 -27.46 2.76
N SER A 60 -4.61 -26.45 1.94
CA SER A 60 -4.10 -25.19 2.44
C SER A 60 -5.13 -24.43 3.27
N LEU A 61 -6.38 -24.33 2.82
CA LEU A 61 -7.46 -23.69 3.55
C LEU A 61 -7.78 -24.40 4.86
N TYR A 62 -7.78 -25.74 4.85
CA TYR A 62 -7.98 -26.56 6.05
C TYR A 62 -6.89 -26.31 7.10
N ASP A 63 -5.64 -26.16 6.67
CA ASP A 63 -4.50 -25.83 7.53
C ASP A 63 -4.39 -24.33 7.89
N ALA A 64 -5.40 -23.54 7.58
CA ALA A 64 -5.40 -22.08 7.75
C ALA A 64 -4.22 -21.36 7.07
N ARG A 65 -3.71 -21.92 5.98
CA ARG A 65 -2.66 -21.36 5.13
C ARG A 65 -3.26 -20.75 3.85
N VAL A 66 -2.57 -19.76 3.30
CA VAL A 66 -2.96 -19.17 2.00
C VAL A 66 -2.60 -20.13 0.87
N PRO A 67 -3.51 -20.48 -0.03
CA PRO A 67 -3.20 -21.31 -1.21
C PRO A 67 -2.08 -20.71 -2.06
N ASP A 68 -1.16 -21.53 -2.56
CA ASP A 68 0.02 -21.09 -3.30
C ASP A 68 -0.32 -20.29 -4.56
N ASN A 69 -1.41 -20.66 -5.25
CA ASN A 69 -1.88 -19.93 -6.42
C ASN A 69 -2.38 -18.50 -6.09
N TRP A 70 -2.92 -18.27 -4.88
CA TRP A 70 -3.31 -16.94 -4.42
C TRP A 70 -2.09 -16.11 -4.06
N VAL A 71 -1.10 -16.70 -3.36
CA VAL A 71 0.15 -16.02 -2.98
C VAL A 71 0.90 -15.51 -4.21
N LYS A 72 0.94 -16.28 -5.30
CA LYS A 72 1.66 -15.91 -6.55
C LYS A 72 1.19 -14.60 -7.17
N ILE A 73 -0.06 -14.22 -7.00
CA ILE A 73 -0.64 -12.99 -7.56
C ILE A 73 -1.01 -11.94 -6.52
N SER A 74 -0.83 -12.26 -5.23
CA SER A 74 -1.14 -11.35 -4.12
C SER A 74 0.11 -11.02 -3.30
N TRP A 75 0.15 -11.39 -2.05
CA TRP A 75 1.24 -11.18 -1.11
C TRP A 75 1.36 -12.38 -0.16
N GLN A 76 2.52 -12.48 0.48
CA GLN A 76 2.74 -13.47 1.53
C GLN A 76 2.12 -13.02 2.84
N SER A 77 1.52 -13.95 3.58
CA SER A 77 1.00 -13.74 4.92
C SER A 77 1.18 -15.00 5.76
N PRO A 78 1.48 -14.90 7.04
CA PRO A 78 1.71 -16.05 7.91
C PRO A 78 0.46 -16.92 8.09
N THR A 79 -0.73 -16.37 8.00
CA THR A 79 -1.99 -17.10 8.15
C THR A 79 -3.04 -16.64 7.14
N LEU A 80 -3.98 -17.54 6.82
CA LEU A 80 -5.13 -17.20 5.96
C LEU A 80 -6.00 -16.10 6.56
N GLY A 81 -6.22 -16.10 7.88
CA GLY A 81 -7.02 -15.08 8.55
C GLY A 81 -6.42 -13.69 8.43
N LEU A 82 -5.10 -13.56 8.63
CA LEU A 82 -4.40 -12.27 8.45
C LEU A 82 -4.45 -11.83 6.99
N TRP A 83 -4.18 -12.75 6.05
CA TRP A 83 -4.25 -12.47 4.62
C TRP A 83 -5.63 -11.93 4.21
N TYR A 84 -6.70 -12.56 4.72
CA TYR A 84 -8.07 -12.13 4.43
C TYR A 84 -8.39 -10.75 5.01
N THR A 85 -7.97 -10.48 6.24
CA THR A 85 -8.11 -9.16 6.87
C THR A 85 -7.40 -8.08 6.06
N GLU A 86 -6.19 -8.36 5.60
CA GLU A 86 -5.42 -7.47 4.74
C GLU A 86 -6.08 -7.28 3.37
N LEU A 87 -6.68 -8.33 2.79
CA LEU A 87 -7.44 -8.25 1.54
C LEU A 87 -8.61 -7.26 1.69
N LEU A 88 -9.40 -7.41 2.75
CA LEU A 88 -10.54 -6.52 3.01
C LEU A 88 -10.08 -5.06 3.22
N THR A 89 -8.99 -4.86 3.95
CA THR A 89 -8.43 -3.51 4.19
C THR A 89 -7.95 -2.86 2.89
N ARG A 90 -7.29 -3.61 1.99
CA ARG A 90 -6.88 -3.13 0.66
C ARG A 90 -8.08 -2.75 -0.20
N VAL A 91 -9.08 -3.64 -0.25
CA VAL A 91 -10.33 -3.38 -0.99
C VAL A 91 -11.02 -2.12 -0.46
N ALA A 92 -11.11 -1.97 0.86
CA ALA A 92 -11.70 -0.78 1.49
C ALA A 92 -10.93 0.50 1.12
N GLN A 93 -9.58 0.49 1.19
CA GLN A 93 -8.76 1.64 0.79
C GLN A 93 -9.00 2.05 -0.67
N PHE A 94 -9.04 1.08 -1.59
CA PHE A 94 -9.27 1.38 -3.01
C PHE A 94 -10.70 1.83 -3.28
N ALA A 95 -11.69 1.24 -2.60
CA ALA A 95 -13.09 1.64 -2.73
C ALA A 95 -13.31 3.07 -2.23
N THR A 96 -12.83 3.41 -1.02
CA THR A 96 -12.88 4.77 -0.48
C THR A 96 -12.23 5.77 -1.44
N TRP A 97 -11.03 5.45 -1.95
CA TRP A 97 -10.36 6.35 -2.89
C TRP A 97 -11.13 6.52 -4.21
N LEU A 98 -11.77 5.47 -4.70
CA LEU A 98 -12.51 5.50 -5.97
C LEU A 98 -13.84 6.26 -5.85
N TYR A 99 -14.59 6.06 -4.75
CA TYR A 99 -15.96 6.54 -4.59
C TYR A 99 -16.07 7.82 -3.76
N ASP A 100 -15.29 7.92 -2.68
CA ASP A 100 -15.37 9.04 -1.73
C ASP A 100 -14.26 10.07 -1.98
N GLY A 101 -13.26 9.72 -2.79
CA GLY A 101 -12.12 10.55 -3.10
C GLY A 101 -10.86 10.16 -2.35
N ARG A 102 -9.84 10.98 -2.52
CA ARG A 102 -8.50 10.71 -1.99
C ARG A 102 -8.51 10.59 -0.46
N PRO A 103 -7.99 9.49 0.13
CA PRO A 103 -7.90 9.33 1.58
C PRO A 103 -7.01 10.42 2.22
N ASN A 104 -7.28 10.73 3.48
CA ASN A 104 -6.42 11.64 4.25
C ASN A 104 -5.04 11.02 4.51
N VAL A 105 -5.00 9.70 4.77
CA VAL A 105 -3.77 8.95 5.02
C VAL A 105 -3.80 7.66 4.21
N PHE A 106 -2.71 7.35 3.51
CA PHE A 106 -2.60 6.13 2.71
C PHE A 106 -1.87 5.02 3.46
N TRP A 107 -2.38 3.81 3.38
CA TRP A 107 -1.67 2.63 3.83
C TRP A 107 -0.68 2.17 2.76
N LEU A 108 0.59 2.59 2.90
CA LEU A 108 1.62 2.40 1.87
C LEU A 108 1.90 0.92 1.59
N THR A 109 2.03 0.10 2.63
CA THR A 109 2.29 -1.35 2.49
C THR A 109 1.08 -2.14 2.01
N GLY A 110 -0.08 -1.51 1.92
CA GLY A 110 -1.28 -2.05 1.30
C GLY A 110 -1.28 -2.02 -0.22
N PHE A 111 -0.39 -1.27 -0.86
CA PHE A 111 -0.25 -1.26 -2.31
C PHE A 111 0.56 -2.46 -2.82
N PHE A 112 0.27 -2.92 -4.03
CA PHE A 112 1.08 -3.90 -4.74
C PHE A 112 2.40 -3.30 -5.23
N ASN A 113 2.39 -1.99 -5.53
CA ASN A 113 3.57 -1.27 -5.99
C ASN A 113 3.78 0.04 -5.22
N PRO A 114 4.25 -0.01 -3.95
CA PRO A 114 4.48 1.20 -3.14
C PRO A 114 5.43 2.19 -3.82
N GLN A 115 6.45 1.70 -4.53
CA GLN A 115 7.39 2.55 -5.27
C GLN A 115 6.71 3.32 -6.41
N GLY A 116 5.77 2.66 -7.11
CA GLY A 116 4.95 3.32 -8.13
C GLY A 116 4.06 4.43 -7.55
N PHE A 117 3.54 4.23 -6.33
CA PHE A 117 2.81 5.26 -5.61
C PHE A 117 3.68 6.49 -5.33
N LEU A 118 4.88 6.30 -4.77
CA LEU A 118 5.82 7.40 -4.50
C LEU A 118 6.22 8.12 -5.78
N THR A 119 6.42 7.38 -6.88
CA THR A 119 6.70 7.97 -8.20
C THR A 119 5.53 8.82 -8.70
N ALA A 120 4.29 8.34 -8.53
CA ALA A 120 3.09 9.09 -8.93
C ALA A 120 2.92 10.38 -8.13
N ILE A 121 3.24 10.36 -6.82
CA ILE A 121 3.26 11.56 -5.97
C ILE A 121 4.28 12.56 -6.48
N ARG A 122 5.53 12.11 -6.72
CA ARG A 122 6.59 12.97 -7.25
C ARG A 122 6.16 13.63 -8.56
N GLN A 123 5.56 12.88 -9.47
CA GLN A 123 5.04 13.41 -10.74
C GLN A 123 3.90 14.41 -10.54
N GLU A 124 2.98 14.15 -9.59
CA GLU A 124 1.86 15.04 -9.32
C GLU A 124 2.33 16.40 -8.76
N ILE A 125 3.26 16.36 -7.80
CA ILE A 125 3.84 17.57 -7.21
C ILE A 125 4.64 18.35 -8.27
N THR A 126 5.49 17.67 -9.05
CA THR A 126 6.26 18.30 -10.12
C THR A 126 5.37 19.03 -11.12
N ARG A 127 4.22 18.43 -11.48
CA ARG A 127 3.26 19.08 -12.41
C ARG A 127 2.53 20.27 -11.81
N ALA A 128 2.43 20.37 -10.49
CA ALA A 128 1.82 21.48 -9.80
C ALA A 128 2.74 22.71 -9.74
N HIS A 129 4.07 22.51 -9.83
CA HIS A 129 5.07 23.57 -9.75
C HIS A 129 5.62 23.93 -11.14
N GLN A 130 5.41 25.17 -11.55
CA GLN A 130 5.99 25.67 -12.81
C GLN A 130 7.52 25.71 -12.73
N GLY A 131 8.18 25.21 -13.77
CA GLY A 131 9.65 25.21 -13.88
C GLY A 131 10.36 24.08 -13.15
N TRP A 132 9.64 23.17 -12.47
CA TRP A 132 10.26 22.00 -11.89
C TRP A 132 10.42 20.89 -12.94
N ALA A 133 11.64 20.32 -13.02
CA ALA A 133 11.91 19.16 -13.84
C ALA A 133 11.82 17.88 -12.97
N LEU A 134 11.23 16.81 -13.50
CA LEU A 134 11.02 15.58 -12.74
C LEU A 134 12.33 14.99 -12.19
N ASP A 135 13.42 15.14 -12.92
CA ASP A 135 14.75 14.60 -12.55
C ASP A 135 15.38 15.38 -11.40
N SER A 136 15.02 16.66 -11.22
CA SER A 136 15.53 17.51 -10.13
C SER A 136 14.67 17.42 -8.85
N VAL A 137 13.47 16.82 -8.93
CA VAL A 137 12.56 16.72 -7.78
C VAL A 137 12.86 15.49 -6.94
N ARG A 138 13.04 15.67 -5.64
CA ARG A 138 13.24 14.61 -4.65
C ARG A 138 12.09 14.58 -3.67
N LEU A 139 11.69 13.37 -3.27
CA LEU A 139 10.73 13.19 -2.17
C LEU A 139 11.42 13.44 -0.84
N GLN A 140 10.74 14.18 0.02
CA GLN A 140 11.19 14.47 1.38
C GLN A 140 10.19 13.86 2.38
N PRO A 141 10.59 12.81 3.10
CA PRO A 141 9.76 12.24 4.16
C PRO A 141 9.97 13.03 5.47
N GLU A 142 8.88 13.30 6.18
CA GLU A 142 8.87 13.89 7.51
C GLU A 142 8.04 13.02 8.44
N VAL A 143 8.62 12.59 9.56
CA VAL A 143 7.91 11.80 10.57
C VAL A 143 6.98 12.70 11.35
N MET A 144 5.68 12.42 11.28
CA MET A 144 4.65 13.14 12.00
C MET A 144 4.62 12.71 13.48
N LYS A 145 4.12 13.59 14.36
CA LYS A 145 3.86 13.22 15.75
C LYS A 145 2.52 12.49 15.93
N GLN A 146 1.72 12.46 14.89
CA GLN A 146 0.35 11.98 14.87
C GLN A 146 0.27 10.56 14.30
N MET A 147 -0.66 9.80 14.83
CA MET A 147 -1.05 8.50 14.27
C MET A 147 -2.14 8.72 13.19
N LYS A 148 -2.44 7.68 12.41
CA LYS A 148 -3.42 7.77 11.32
C LYS A 148 -4.82 8.20 11.78
N GLU A 149 -5.19 7.83 13.01
CA GLU A 149 -6.48 8.13 13.61
C GLU A 149 -6.64 9.63 13.95
N ASP A 150 -5.52 10.34 14.14
CA ASP A 150 -5.48 11.73 14.56
C ASP A 150 -5.49 12.70 13.35
N ILE A 151 -5.35 12.18 12.13
CA ILE A 151 -5.25 12.98 10.90
C ILE A 151 -6.60 13.03 10.20
N ASN A 152 -7.26 14.19 10.25
CA ASN A 152 -8.60 14.40 9.73
C ASN A 152 -8.65 15.14 8.37
N SER A 153 -7.50 15.58 7.85
CA SER A 153 -7.42 16.31 6.58
C SER A 153 -6.20 15.91 5.76
N GLN A 154 -6.30 16.12 4.47
CA GLN A 154 -5.16 15.94 3.57
C GLN A 154 -4.13 17.07 3.80
N PRO A 155 -2.83 16.86 3.53
CA PRO A 155 -1.84 17.91 3.55
C PRO A 155 -2.07 18.89 2.39
N ALA A 156 -1.58 20.13 2.54
CA ALA A 156 -1.64 21.13 1.48
C ALA A 156 -0.87 20.67 0.22
N GLU A 157 0.22 19.95 0.42
CA GLU A 157 1.02 19.32 -0.64
C GLU A 157 1.51 17.96 -0.19
N GLY A 158 1.68 17.03 -1.14
CA GLY A 158 2.13 15.68 -0.84
C GLY A 158 1.03 14.77 -0.30
N VAL A 159 1.42 13.84 0.55
CA VAL A 159 0.53 12.82 1.13
C VAL A 159 0.99 12.44 2.53
N TYR A 160 0.04 12.01 3.36
CA TYR A 160 0.34 11.25 4.57
C TYR A 160 0.29 9.76 4.27
N ILE A 161 1.28 9.02 4.77
CA ILE A 161 1.34 7.57 4.66
C ILE A 161 1.50 6.93 6.04
N HIS A 162 1.00 5.69 6.16
CA HIS A 162 1.19 4.84 7.33
C HIS A 162 1.46 3.39 6.92
N GLY A 163 1.70 2.51 7.91
CA GLY A 163 1.91 1.08 7.68
C GLY A 163 3.38 0.71 7.50
N LEU A 164 4.30 1.63 7.77
CA LEU A 164 5.71 1.32 7.89
C LEU A 164 6.01 0.87 9.33
N PHE A 165 6.93 -0.09 9.47
CA PHE A 165 7.33 -0.66 10.74
C PHE A 165 8.85 -0.74 10.81
N ILE A 166 9.37 -0.68 12.03
CA ILE A 166 10.77 -0.97 12.35
C ILE A 166 10.75 -2.19 13.26
N GLU A 167 11.42 -3.26 12.86
CA GLU A 167 11.49 -4.48 13.65
C GLU A 167 12.15 -4.21 15.02
N GLY A 168 11.52 -4.70 16.08
CA GLY A 168 12.02 -4.50 17.45
C GLY A 168 11.84 -3.09 18.01
N ALA A 169 11.20 -2.18 17.28
CA ALA A 169 10.95 -0.81 17.75
C ALA A 169 9.47 -0.53 17.96
N GLY A 170 9.19 0.33 18.93
CA GLY A 170 7.89 0.92 19.22
C GLY A 170 7.94 2.44 19.15
N TRP A 171 6.80 3.07 19.32
CA TRP A 171 6.67 4.51 19.38
C TRP A 171 6.14 4.97 20.72
N ASP A 172 6.94 5.73 21.44
CA ASP A 172 6.54 6.41 22.67
C ASP A 172 5.78 7.69 22.32
N ARG A 173 4.44 7.61 22.35
CA ARG A 173 3.57 8.74 22.03
C ARG A 173 3.75 9.93 22.98
N LYS A 174 4.11 9.68 24.24
CA LYS A 174 4.23 10.72 25.27
C LYS A 174 5.49 11.55 25.08
N ASN A 175 6.60 10.88 24.79
CA ASN A 175 7.91 11.54 24.63
C ASN A 175 8.26 11.78 23.13
N ILE A 176 7.40 11.36 22.18
CA ILE A 176 7.56 11.57 20.75
C ILE A 176 8.91 11.05 20.25
N ARG A 177 9.23 9.80 20.59
CA ARG A 177 10.49 9.15 20.22
C ARG A 177 10.32 7.67 19.98
N LEU A 178 11.30 7.11 19.29
CA LEU A 178 11.45 5.66 19.19
C LEU A 178 11.75 5.07 20.57
N ALA A 179 11.15 3.93 20.84
CA ALA A 179 11.34 3.12 22.02
C ALA A 179 11.54 1.66 21.63
N GLU A 180 11.96 0.82 22.55
CA GLU A 180 11.94 -0.63 22.33
C GLU A 180 10.50 -1.12 22.16
N SER A 181 10.34 -2.16 21.36
CA SER A 181 9.03 -2.81 21.18
C SER A 181 8.58 -3.45 22.49
N GLN A 182 7.26 -3.49 22.69
CA GLN A 182 6.69 -4.23 23.80
C GLN A 182 7.02 -5.74 23.69
N ALA A 183 7.20 -6.40 24.81
CA ALA A 183 7.48 -7.84 24.83
C ALA A 183 6.45 -8.62 24.01
N LYS A 184 6.93 -9.52 23.14
CA LYS A 184 6.13 -10.37 22.21
C LYS A 184 5.50 -9.62 21.02
N LEU A 185 5.76 -8.33 20.83
CA LEU A 185 5.33 -7.58 19.64
C LEU A 185 6.54 -7.19 18.81
N ILE A 186 6.67 -7.81 17.63
CA ILE A 186 7.77 -7.52 16.69
C ILE A 186 7.47 -6.21 15.94
N TYR A 187 6.22 -6.00 15.55
CA TYR A 187 5.79 -4.84 14.78
C TYR A 187 4.76 -4.04 15.56
N GLN A 188 5.05 -2.79 15.83
CA GLN A 188 4.15 -1.85 16.48
C GLN A 188 3.77 -0.73 15.52
N ALA A 189 2.57 -0.16 15.74
CA ALA A 189 2.13 0.98 14.95
C ALA A 189 3.07 2.17 15.12
N MET A 190 3.56 2.69 14.00
CA MET A 190 4.40 3.88 13.92
C MET A 190 3.57 5.11 13.54
N PRO A 191 4.04 6.32 13.85
CA PRO A 191 3.37 7.54 13.42
C PRO A 191 3.32 7.64 11.91
N CYS A 192 2.43 8.49 11.41
CA CYS A 192 2.35 8.79 10.00
C CYS A 192 3.61 9.51 9.52
N ILE A 193 3.88 9.38 8.23
CA ILE A 193 4.95 10.09 7.54
C ILE A 193 4.29 11.02 6.52
N HIS A 194 4.63 12.30 6.55
CA HIS A 194 4.33 13.24 5.49
C HIS A 194 5.38 13.10 4.38
N VAL A 195 4.93 12.81 3.18
CA VAL A 195 5.79 12.75 1.99
C VAL A 195 5.49 13.95 1.13
N SER A 196 6.38 14.91 1.14
CA SER A 196 6.40 16.09 0.26
C SER A 196 7.47 15.95 -0.81
N ALA A 197 7.72 17.00 -1.58
CA ALA A 197 8.81 17.03 -2.54
C ALA A 197 9.56 18.36 -2.48
N THR A 198 10.86 18.32 -2.79
CA THR A 198 11.72 19.50 -2.91
C THR A 198 12.45 19.49 -4.25
N ASN A 199 12.82 20.68 -4.75
CA ASN A 199 13.68 20.77 -5.92
C ASN A 199 15.14 20.49 -5.51
N ALA A 200 15.88 19.74 -6.30
CA ALA A 200 17.23 19.24 -5.96
C ALA A 200 18.32 20.35 -5.84
N SER A 201 17.97 21.61 -6.03
CA SER A 201 18.85 22.73 -5.70
C SER A 201 19.08 22.90 -4.19
N ASP A 202 18.22 22.28 -3.37
CA ASP A 202 18.37 22.34 -1.91
C ASP A 202 19.21 21.15 -1.45
N ASP A 203 20.32 21.43 -0.79
CA ASP A 203 21.16 20.39 -0.19
C ASP A 203 20.34 19.62 0.86
N PRO A 204 20.36 18.30 0.84
CA PRO A 204 19.62 17.52 1.83
C PRO A 204 20.15 17.84 3.23
N ASP A 205 19.24 17.95 4.20
CA ASP A 205 19.54 18.22 5.61
C ASP A 205 20.70 17.31 6.08
N PRO A 206 21.86 17.87 6.55
CA PRO A 206 22.99 17.07 6.98
C PRO A 206 22.71 16.17 8.18
N ARG A 207 21.60 16.42 8.90
CA ARG A 207 21.14 15.58 10.02
C ARG A 207 20.46 14.29 9.58
N LEU A 208 20.06 14.18 8.32
CA LEU A 208 19.42 12.97 7.80
C LEU A 208 20.47 11.93 7.43
N TYR A 209 20.22 10.68 7.82
CA TYR A 209 21.03 9.54 7.40
C TYR A 209 20.96 9.38 5.88
N ARG A 210 22.13 9.36 5.24
CA ARG A 210 22.25 9.10 3.81
C ARG A 210 22.63 7.63 3.62
N CYS A 211 21.71 6.85 3.06
CA CYS A 211 22.01 5.47 2.69
C CYS A 211 23.15 5.46 1.64
N PRO A 212 24.24 4.73 1.86
CA PRO A 212 25.32 4.63 0.88
C PRO A 212 24.80 3.96 -0.41
N VAL A 213 25.09 4.58 -1.55
CA VAL A 213 24.77 4.03 -2.87
C VAL A 213 26.05 3.40 -3.42
N TYR A 214 26.04 2.07 -3.49
CA TYR A 214 27.15 1.34 -4.13
C TYR A 214 26.93 1.32 -5.65
N LYS A 215 27.82 1.93 -6.40
CA LYS A 215 27.86 1.75 -7.85
C LYS A 215 28.43 0.35 -8.13
N LYS A 216 27.70 -0.45 -8.92
CA LYS A 216 28.23 -1.69 -9.52
C LYS A 216 29.21 -1.37 -10.59
#